data_7e3c9724d7ae868e371a8bf75fdd1804
#
_entry.id   7e3c9724d7ae868e371a8bf75fdd1804
#
_cell.length_a   1.000
_cell.length_b   1.000
_cell.length_c   1.000
_cell.angle_alpha   90.00
_cell.angle_beta   90.00
_cell.angle_gamma   90.00
#
_symmetry.space_group_name_H-M   'P 1'
#
loop_
_entity.id
_entity.type
_entity.pdbx_description
1 polymer ?
#
loop_
_entity_poly.entity_id
_entity_poly.type
_entity_poly.pdbx_seq_one_letter_code
_entity_poly.pdbx_strand_id
1 'polypeptide(L)' 'MSPQLVGLLAAIFAGQARVLGMQAQNAHRAACGDSPAYTDEAFSIEAAHLDRLSVEASNAS' A
#
# COMPACT_ATOMS: atom_id res chain seq x y z
N MET A 1 6.02 -10.60 20.83
CA MET A 1 5.13 -9.87 19.91
C MET A 1 3.83 -10.63 19.78
N SER A 2 2.68 -9.95 19.84
CA SER A 2 1.39 -10.62 19.77
C SER A 2 1.09 -11.11 18.36
N PRO A 3 0.28 -12.19 18.22
CA PRO A 3 -0.17 -12.63 16.89
C PRO A 3 -0.92 -11.53 16.12
N GLN A 4 -1.69 -10.70 16.81
CA GLN A 4 -2.38 -9.57 16.19
C GLN A 4 -1.39 -8.58 15.59
N LEU A 5 -0.36 -8.23 16.32
CA LEU A 5 0.67 -7.29 15.84
C LEU A 5 1.41 -7.86 14.63
N VAL A 6 1.76 -9.15 14.68
CA VAL A 6 2.42 -9.81 13.54
C VAL A 6 1.54 -9.75 12.30
N GLY A 7 0.24 -10.02 12.44
CA GLY A 7 -0.70 -9.94 11.33
C GLY A 7 -0.82 -8.53 10.76
N LEU A 8 -0.85 -7.51 11.63
CA LEU A 8 -0.93 -6.12 11.19
C LEU A 8 0.35 -5.68 10.45
N LEU A 9 1.52 -6.09 10.95
CA LEU A 9 2.78 -5.79 10.28
C LEU A 9 2.86 -6.47 8.91
N ALA A 10 2.41 -7.72 8.81
CA ALA A 10 2.35 -8.42 7.54
C ALA A 10 1.41 -7.71 6.55
N ALA A 11 0.27 -7.21 7.03
CA ALA A 11 -0.68 -6.46 6.20
C ALA A 11 -0.08 -5.14 5.71
N ILE A 12 0.71 -4.45 6.54
CA ILE A 12 1.41 -3.23 6.17
C ILE A 12 2.43 -3.52 5.06
N PHE A 13 3.23 -4.58 5.20
CA PHE A 13 4.20 -4.96 4.17
C PHE A 13 3.50 -5.34 2.86
N ALA A 14 2.38 -6.06 2.92
CA ALA A 14 1.61 -6.40 1.73
C ALA A 14 1.07 -5.15 1.04
N GLY A 15 0.61 -4.17 1.82
CA GLY A 15 0.14 -2.88 1.30
C GLY A 15 1.25 -2.11 0.60
N GLN A 16 2.46 -2.10 1.16
CA GLN A 16 3.60 -1.47 0.51
C GLN A 16 3.96 -2.16 -0.79
N ALA A 17 3.90 -3.49 -0.84
CA ALA A 17 4.15 -4.24 -2.06
C ALA A 17 3.13 -3.89 -3.15
N ARG A 18 1.85 -3.70 -2.77
CA ARG A 18 0.81 -3.26 -3.72
C ARG A 18 1.14 -1.89 -4.29
N VAL A 19 1.55 -0.94 -3.45
CA VAL A 19 1.92 0.42 -3.90
C VAL A 19 3.08 0.36 -4.89
N LEU A 20 4.11 -0.42 -4.60
CA LEU A 20 5.24 -0.60 -5.51
C LEU A 20 4.81 -1.20 -6.85
N GLY A 21 3.90 -2.18 -6.82
CA GLY A 21 3.33 -2.77 -8.02
C GLY A 21 2.53 -1.76 -8.84
N MET A 22 1.75 -0.90 -8.16
CA MET A 22 0.99 0.17 -8.81
C MET A 22 1.93 1.16 -9.50
N GLN A 23 3.02 1.55 -8.82
CA GLN A 23 4.02 2.46 -9.41
C GLN A 23 4.69 1.83 -10.62
N ALA A 24 5.06 0.55 -10.53
CA ALA A 24 5.68 -0.17 -11.64
C ALA A 24 4.74 -0.25 -12.84
N GLN A 25 3.45 -0.51 -12.60
CA GLN A 25 2.46 -0.57 -13.67
C GLN A 25 2.30 0.78 -14.34
N ASN A 26 2.25 1.87 -13.56
CA ASN A 26 2.15 3.22 -14.11
C ASN A 26 3.39 3.56 -14.94
N ALA A 27 4.57 3.20 -14.48
CA ALA A 27 5.82 3.44 -15.21
C ALA A 27 5.85 2.68 -16.53
N HIS A 28 5.41 1.42 -16.53
CA HIS A 28 5.34 0.61 -17.74
C HIS A 28 4.37 1.22 -18.75
N ARG A 29 3.18 1.64 -18.30
CA ARG A 29 2.19 2.25 -19.19
C ARG A 29 2.70 3.57 -19.77
N ALA A 30 3.37 4.39 -18.95
CA ALA A 30 3.98 5.64 -19.43
C ALA A 30 5.02 5.38 -20.51
N ALA A 31 5.84 4.35 -20.35
CA ALA A 31 6.85 3.97 -21.33
C ALA A 31 6.23 3.52 -22.65
N CYS A 32 5.00 2.96 -22.60
CA CYS A 32 4.24 2.56 -23.78
C CYS A 32 3.38 3.69 -24.38
N GLY A 33 3.40 4.88 -23.78
CA GLY A 33 2.57 6.00 -24.22
C GLY A 33 1.12 5.92 -23.76
N ASP A 34 0.81 5.04 -22.81
CA ASP A 34 -0.54 4.85 -22.28
C ASP A 34 -0.81 5.72 -21.06
N SER A 35 -2.09 5.95 -20.78
CA SER A 35 -2.49 6.62 -19.54
C SER A 35 -2.18 5.75 -18.31
N PRO A 36 -1.94 6.36 -17.14
CA PRO A 36 -1.71 5.60 -15.92
C PRO A 36 -2.87 4.67 -15.59
N ALA A 37 -2.53 3.47 -15.08
CA ALA A 37 -3.54 2.52 -14.60
C ALA A 37 -4.10 2.96 -13.23
N TYR A 38 -3.28 3.64 -12.42
CA TYR A 38 -3.64 4.06 -11.07
C TYR A 38 -3.45 5.57 -10.95
N THR A 39 -4.48 6.25 -10.44
CA THR A 39 -4.48 7.70 -10.26
C THR A 39 -3.96 8.07 -8.88
N ASP A 40 -3.76 9.37 -8.64
CA ASP A 40 -3.38 9.89 -7.32
C ASP A 40 -4.40 9.48 -6.27
N GLU A 41 -5.69 9.42 -6.64
CA GLU A 41 -6.74 8.99 -5.71
C GLU A 41 -6.52 7.55 -5.26
N ALA A 42 -6.14 6.65 -6.17
CA ALA A 42 -5.86 5.26 -5.83
C ALA A 42 -4.70 5.15 -4.84
N PHE A 43 -3.64 5.94 -5.04
CA PHE A 43 -2.51 5.97 -4.12
C PHE A 43 -2.90 6.55 -2.76
N SER A 44 -3.74 7.59 -2.74
CA SER A 44 -4.23 8.20 -1.50
C SER A 44 -5.07 7.21 -0.68
N ILE A 45 -5.89 6.40 -1.35
CA ILE A 45 -6.70 5.37 -0.69
C ILE A 45 -5.79 4.33 -0.02
N GLU A 46 -4.74 3.87 -0.72
CA GLU A 46 -3.80 2.92 -0.15
C GLU A 46 -3.01 3.53 1.01
N ALA A 47 -2.60 4.79 0.88
CA ALA A 47 -1.90 5.49 1.96
C ALA A 47 -2.76 5.59 3.22
N ALA A 48 -4.05 5.93 3.07
CA ALA A 48 -4.98 6.00 4.19
C ALA A 48 -5.17 4.63 4.84
N HIS A 49 -5.23 3.57 4.04
CA HIS A 49 -5.34 2.20 4.54
C HIS A 49 -4.10 1.81 5.37
N LEU A 50 -2.89 2.13 4.87
CA LEU A 50 -1.65 1.86 5.59
C LEU A 50 -1.55 2.66 6.88
N ASP A 51 -1.99 3.93 6.87
CA ASP A 51 -2.04 4.75 8.08
C ASP A 51 -2.94 4.13 9.14
N ARG A 52 -4.10 3.63 8.75
CA ARG A 52 -5.02 2.96 9.67
C ARG A 52 -4.38 1.73 10.28
N LEU A 53 -3.74 0.89 9.46
CA LEU A 53 -3.05 -0.29 9.94
C LEU A 53 -1.92 0.07 10.90
N SER A 54 -1.21 1.18 10.63
CA SER A 54 -0.14 1.66 11.52
C SER A 54 -0.67 2.05 12.89
N VAL A 55 -1.83 2.73 12.92
CA VAL A 55 -2.47 3.09 14.20
C VAL A 55 -2.90 1.84 14.95
N GLU A 56 -3.50 0.87 14.26
CA GLU A 56 -3.90 -0.40 14.89
C GLU A 56 -2.68 -1.15 15.43
N ALA A 57 -1.58 -1.17 14.69
CA ALA A 57 -0.35 -1.83 15.13
C ALA A 57 0.22 -1.15 16.38
N SER A 58 0.18 0.18 16.45
CA SER A 58 0.64 0.94 17.62
C SER A 58 -0.18 0.60 18.87
N ASN A 59 -1.45 0.26 18.69
CA ASN A 59 -2.35 -0.07 19.79
C ASN A 59 -2.39 -1.56 20.13
N ALA A 60 -1.74 -2.41 19.34
CA ALA A 60 -1.82 -3.86 19.48
C ALA A 60 -0.68 -4.48 20.31
N SER A 61 0.18 -3.68 20.86
CA SER A 61 1.37 -4.14 21.60
C SER A 61 1.04 -4.90 22.89
#